data_6a3564e9bc3a8240cdf4cb4ebcdc2d04
#
_entry.id   6a3564e9bc3a8240cdf4cb4ebcdc2d04
#
_cell.length_a   1.000
_cell.length_b   1.000
_cell.length_c   1.000
_cell.angle_alpha   90.00
_cell.angle_beta   90.00
_cell.angle_gamma   90.00
#
_symmetry.space_group_name_H-M   'P 1'
#
loop_
_entity.id
_entity.type
_entity.pdbx_description
1 polymer ?
#
loop_
_entity_poly.entity_id
_entity_poly.type
_entity_poly.pdbx_seq_one_letter_code
_entity_poly.pdbx_strand_id
1 'polypeptide(L)'
;PKLTEIGGSTEVGGGKGGFYTQEEYKELVSYAATRFITIVPEVDMPGHTNSVLASYAELNPGVNLPIGQGFDSLNKKPLDYQLPLTAPQASQLYTGIEVGWSTFAPQLEITYAFVDSVVREISLLTPGPYFHIGGDESLVTEKEDYIYFVERVQDIVSKYDKVSMGWDEVATGKLLPGNIAQFWAEEENALLAKNQGNKVLLSPAKKTYLDMQYDSASRIGLHWAAYIELDSAYLWEPSTYVKGLAREDILGVEAPLWSETVTNRADIDYLAFPRLAAFAEVAWTKKEQRSWEGFSLRIPIQGDRWTIQGVDFYKSAKVTWETKKKSVLEELII
;
A
#
# COMPACT_ATOMS: atom_id res chain seq x y z
N PRO A 1 -23.38 2.60 -2.40
CA PRO A 1 -23.72 4.03 -2.28
C PRO A 1 -23.21 4.64 -0.97
N LYS A 2 -23.51 4.07 0.21
CA LYS A 2 -23.10 4.66 1.50
C LYS A 2 -21.56 4.81 1.65
N LEU A 3 -20.76 3.88 1.13
CA LEU A 3 -19.28 3.98 1.18
C LEU A 3 -18.77 5.20 0.42
N THR A 4 -19.40 5.58 -0.68
CA THR A 4 -19.02 6.76 -1.45
C THR A 4 -19.65 8.05 -0.89
N GLU A 5 -20.92 7.98 -0.49
CA GLU A 5 -21.67 9.14 -0.02
C GLU A 5 -21.28 9.57 1.40
N ILE A 6 -21.02 8.61 2.29
CA ILE A 6 -20.61 8.83 3.68
C ILE A 6 -19.11 8.61 3.83
N GLY A 7 -18.65 7.39 3.57
CA GLY A 7 -17.26 6.99 3.78
C GLY A 7 -16.23 7.83 3.01
N GLY A 8 -16.58 8.24 1.79
CA GLY A 8 -15.75 9.09 0.93
C GLY A 8 -16.01 10.58 1.04
N SER A 9 -16.76 11.06 2.06
CA SER A 9 -17.16 12.47 2.13
C SER A 9 -16.13 13.41 2.71
N THR A 10 -15.06 12.90 3.30
CA THR A 10 -13.96 13.67 3.89
C THR A 10 -12.62 13.02 3.65
N GLU A 11 -11.56 13.71 4.02
CA GLU A 11 -10.16 13.29 3.89
C GLU A 11 -9.35 13.62 5.15
N VAL A 12 -8.08 13.25 5.18
CA VAL A 12 -7.14 13.68 6.23
C VAL A 12 -7.11 15.21 6.28
N GLY A 13 -7.20 15.78 7.48
CA GLY A 13 -7.30 17.20 7.70
C GLY A 13 -8.72 17.76 7.59
N GLY A 14 -9.73 16.94 7.24
CA GLY A 14 -11.14 17.33 7.22
C GLY A 14 -11.58 18.09 5.98
N GLY A 15 -10.85 17.96 4.88
CA GLY A 15 -11.22 18.53 3.59
C GLY A 15 -12.37 17.79 2.91
N LYS A 16 -12.65 18.16 1.66
CA LYS A 16 -13.63 17.49 0.82
C LYS A 16 -13.05 16.20 0.28
N GLY A 17 -13.61 15.07 0.68
CA GLY A 17 -13.25 13.77 0.16
C GLY A 17 -13.63 13.56 -1.31
N GLY A 18 -13.51 12.33 -1.79
CA GLY A 18 -13.84 11.95 -3.15
C GLY A 18 -13.91 10.43 -3.31
N PHE A 19 -14.31 10.02 -4.50
CA PHE A 19 -14.33 8.62 -4.90
C PHE A 19 -14.31 8.53 -6.43
N TYR A 20 -13.93 7.39 -6.93
CA TYR A 20 -14.09 7.05 -8.36
C TYR A 20 -15.47 6.48 -8.61
N THR A 21 -16.13 6.92 -9.66
CA THR A 21 -17.30 6.23 -10.19
C THR A 21 -16.88 4.89 -10.80
N GLN A 22 -17.83 3.97 -10.99
CA GLN A 22 -17.52 2.69 -11.66
C GLN A 22 -17.01 2.89 -13.08
N GLU A 23 -17.50 3.89 -13.78
CA GLU A 23 -17.09 4.26 -15.13
C GLU A 23 -15.65 4.75 -15.15
N GLU A 24 -15.27 5.69 -14.28
CA GLU A 24 -13.90 6.17 -14.13
C GLU A 24 -12.94 5.03 -13.74
N TYR A 25 -13.36 4.15 -12.84
CA TYR A 25 -12.55 2.98 -12.47
C TYR A 25 -12.31 2.04 -13.66
N LYS A 26 -13.35 1.76 -14.46
CA LYS A 26 -13.21 0.96 -15.69
C LYS A 26 -12.28 1.62 -16.70
N GLU A 27 -12.34 2.95 -16.83
CA GLU A 27 -11.43 3.70 -17.69
C GLU A 27 -9.97 3.57 -17.22
N LEU A 28 -9.72 3.66 -15.91
CA LEU A 28 -8.39 3.45 -15.34
C LEU A 28 -7.87 2.03 -15.60
N VAL A 29 -8.69 1.02 -15.40
CA VAL A 29 -8.35 -0.39 -15.68
C VAL A 29 -8.03 -0.58 -17.17
N SER A 30 -8.86 -0.03 -18.05
CA SER A 30 -8.65 -0.09 -19.49
C SER A 30 -7.37 0.65 -19.93
N TYR A 31 -7.14 1.84 -19.37
CA TYR A 31 -5.93 2.62 -19.62
C TYR A 31 -4.66 1.87 -19.22
N ALA A 32 -4.66 1.25 -18.03
CA ALA A 32 -3.56 0.42 -17.55
C ALA A 32 -3.30 -0.77 -18.48
N ALA A 33 -4.37 -1.46 -18.92
CA ALA A 33 -4.27 -2.60 -19.83
C ALA A 33 -3.61 -2.23 -21.18
N THR A 34 -3.83 -1.02 -21.71
CA THR A 34 -3.14 -0.54 -22.92
C THR A 34 -1.62 -0.38 -22.74
N ARG A 35 -1.14 -0.46 -21.51
CA ARG A 35 0.27 -0.37 -21.10
C ARG A 35 0.80 -1.66 -20.52
N PHE A 36 0.05 -2.75 -20.65
CA PHE A 36 0.38 -4.06 -20.09
C PHE A 36 0.52 -4.04 -18.56
N ILE A 37 -0.24 -3.16 -17.90
CA ILE A 37 -0.30 -3.04 -16.45
C ILE A 37 -1.60 -3.69 -15.97
N THR A 38 -1.51 -4.60 -15.01
CA THR A 38 -2.65 -5.19 -14.33
C THR A 38 -2.96 -4.36 -13.08
N ILE A 39 -4.20 -3.87 -12.97
CA ILE A 39 -4.68 -3.27 -11.74
C ILE A 39 -5.03 -4.38 -10.75
N VAL A 40 -4.52 -4.26 -9.53
CA VAL A 40 -4.90 -5.07 -8.39
C VAL A 40 -5.72 -4.17 -7.44
N PRO A 41 -7.02 -4.41 -7.27
CA PRO A 41 -7.79 -3.64 -6.30
C PRO A 41 -7.41 -4.06 -4.88
N GLU A 42 -7.30 -3.08 -4.00
CA GLU A 42 -7.15 -3.30 -2.58
C GLU A 42 -8.35 -2.74 -1.82
N VAL A 43 -8.92 -3.57 -0.95
CA VAL A 43 -9.92 -3.18 0.04
C VAL A 43 -9.44 -3.70 1.38
N ASP A 44 -8.92 -2.81 2.19
CA ASP A 44 -8.30 -3.18 3.45
C ASP A 44 -9.32 -3.60 4.50
N MET A 45 -9.04 -4.72 5.17
CA MET A 45 -9.88 -5.33 6.18
C MET A 45 -9.12 -6.41 6.99
N PRO A 46 -9.44 -6.68 8.26
CA PRO A 46 -10.53 -6.08 9.05
C PRO A 46 -10.18 -4.74 9.65
N GLY A 47 -8.90 -4.36 9.69
CA GLY A 47 -8.40 -3.05 10.09
C GLY A 47 -8.75 -1.95 9.08
N HIS A 48 -8.34 -0.71 9.36
CA HIS A 48 -8.51 0.45 8.46
C HIS A 48 -9.95 0.71 7.96
N THR A 49 -10.95 0.28 8.72
CA THR A 49 -12.36 0.20 8.30
C THR A 49 -13.25 1.35 8.78
N ASN A 50 -12.69 2.46 9.29
CA ASN A 50 -13.49 3.57 9.85
C ASN A 50 -14.57 4.07 8.88
N SER A 51 -14.23 4.26 7.60
CA SER A 51 -15.18 4.71 6.59
C SER A 51 -16.39 3.77 6.43
N VAL A 52 -16.15 2.47 6.58
CA VAL A 52 -17.22 1.45 6.56
C VAL A 52 -18.04 1.52 7.84
N LEU A 53 -17.40 1.60 9.00
CA LEU A 53 -18.09 1.67 10.30
C LEU A 53 -18.91 2.95 10.45
N ALA A 54 -18.51 4.03 9.81
CA ALA A 54 -19.29 5.27 9.72
C ALA A 54 -20.49 5.13 8.77
N SER A 55 -20.36 4.31 7.72
CA SER A 55 -21.39 4.12 6.71
C SER A 55 -22.44 3.06 7.08
N TYR A 56 -22.04 2.06 7.87
CA TYR A 56 -22.85 0.87 8.21
C TYR A 56 -22.72 0.54 9.69
N ALA A 57 -23.63 1.10 10.49
CA ALA A 57 -23.62 0.91 11.95
C ALA A 57 -23.64 -0.56 12.38
N GLU A 58 -24.30 -1.43 11.61
CA GLU A 58 -24.45 -2.86 11.84
C GLU A 58 -23.13 -3.65 11.72
N LEU A 59 -22.09 -3.05 11.13
CA LEU A 59 -20.76 -3.65 11.00
C LEU A 59 -19.80 -3.20 12.11
N ASN A 60 -20.22 -2.21 12.90
CA ASN A 60 -19.39 -1.66 13.98
C ASN A 60 -19.47 -2.54 15.24
N PRO A 61 -18.37 -3.13 15.71
CA PRO A 61 -18.33 -3.91 16.95
C PRO A 61 -18.27 -3.05 18.23
N GLY A 62 -18.48 -1.74 18.13
CA GLY A 62 -18.37 -0.79 19.24
C GLY A 62 -17.12 0.08 19.17
N VAL A 63 -16.47 0.14 18.03
CA VAL A 63 -15.31 1.02 17.79
C VAL A 63 -15.77 2.48 17.79
N ASN A 64 -15.14 3.28 18.63
CA ASN A 64 -15.25 4.73 18.61
C ASN A 64 -13.97 5.35 18.06
N LEU A 65 -14.04 6.62 17.65
CA LEU A 65 -12.85 7.36 17.29
C LEU A 65 -11.82 7.34 18.42
N PRO A 66 -10.52 7.40 18.08
CA PRO A 66 -9.49 7.64 19.06
C PRO A 66 -9.82 8.89 19.86
N ILE A 67 -10.04 8.75 21.16
CA ILE A 67 -10.43 9.85 22.04
C ILE A 67 -9.17 10.63 22.41
N GLY A 68 -9.07 11.84 21.91
CA GLY A 68 -8.07 12.81 22.35
C GLY A 68 -6.68 12.64 21.72
N GLN A 69 -5.85 13.62 21.95
CA GLN A 69 -4.44 13.58 21.60
C GLN A 69 -3.74 12.53 22.48
N GLY A 70 -3.22 11.49 21.87
CA GLY A 70 -2.47 10.46 22.57
C GLY A 70 -3.09 9.06 22.50
N PHE A 71 -3.77 8.74 21.40
CA PHE A 71 -4.01 7.33 21.09
C PHE A 71 -2.65 6.63 21.01
N ASP A 72 -2.32 5.92 22.10
CA ASP A 72 -1.05 5.23 22.20
C ASP A 72 -1.08 4.00 21.30
N SER A 73 -0.45 4.13 20.14
CA SER A 73 -0.31 3.03 19.19
C SER A 73 0.44 1.82 19.77
N LEU A 74 1.21 2.01 20.82
CA LEU A 74 1.98 0.93 21.45
C LEU A 74 1.15 0.13 22.50
N ASN A 75 0.07 0.71 23.02
CA ASN A 75 -0.79 0.10 24.03
C ASN A 75 -2.20 -0.25 23.48
N LYS A 76 -2.34 -0.40 22.19
CA LYS A 76 -3.60 -0.87 21.57
C LYS A 76 -3.94 -2.24 22.16
N LYS A 77 -5.15 -2.35 22.66
CA LYS A 77 -5.69 -3.61 23.19
C LYS A 77 -6.82 -4.08 22.31
N PRO A 78 -6.97 -5.39 22.15
CA PRO A 78 -8.15 -5.95 21.53
C PRO A 78 -9.44 -5.41 22.16
N LEU A 79 -10.47 -5.28 21.34
CA LEU A 79 -11.78 -4.82 21.79
C LEU A 79 -12.47 -5.95 22.56
N ASP A 80 -12.95 -5.62 23.75
CA ASP A 80 -13.90 -6.47 24.49
C ASP A 80 -15.32 -6.13 23.99
N TYR A 81 -15.70 -6.68 22.86
CA TYR A 81 -17.01 -6.40 22.30
C TYR A 81 -18.05 -7.46 22.66
N GLN A 82 -19.18 -6.96 23.18
CA GLN A 82 -20.34 -7.79 23.48
C GLN A 82 -21.25 -7.87 22.25
N LEU A 83 -21.03 -8.86 21.40
CA LEU A 83 -21.79 -9.05 20.16
C LEU A 83 -22.93 -10.07 20.34
N PRO A 84 -24.06 -9.89 19.61
CA PRO A 84 -24.38 -8.71 18.80
C PRO A 84 -24.73 -7.50 19.67
N LEU A 85 -24.37 -6.32 19.20
CA LEU A 85 -24.75 -5.07 19.87
C LEU A 85 -26.27 -4.91 19.83
N THR A 86 -26.89 -4.62 20.96
CA THR A 86 -28.34 -4.39 21.05
C THR A 86 -28.77 -3.09 20.34
N ALA A 87 -27.86 -2.13 20.20
CA ALA A 87 -28.08 -0.87 19.51
C ALA A 87 -26.80 -0.49 18.75
N PRO A 88 -26.57 -1.01 17.54
CA PRO A 88 -25.42 -0.64 16.71
C PRO A 88 -25.42 0.86 16.42
N GLN A 89 -24.25 1.49 16.54
CA GLN A 89 -24.05 2.90 16.24
C GLN A 89 -22.97 3.07 15.18
N ALA A 90 -23.21 3.94 14.21
CA ALA A 90 -22.19 4.31 13.24
C ALA A 90 -21.04 5.06 13.94
N SER A 91 -19.80 4.75 13.54
CA SER A 91 -18.64 5.53 13.93
C SER A 91 -18.71 6.93 13.29
N GLN A 92 -18.01 7.90 13.86
CA GLN A 92 -17.75 9.16 13.14
C GLN A 92 -16.61 8.96 12.14
N LEU A 93 -16.63 9.76 11.06
CA LEU A 93 -15.52 9.80 10.12
C LEU A 93 -14.29 10.41 10.79
N TYR A 94 -13.16 9.73 10.63
CA TYR A 94 -11.88 10.16 11.16
C TYR A 94 -11.11 10.97 10.12
N THR A 95 -10.51 12.07 10.55
CA THR A 95 -9.75 12.99 9.69
C THR A 95 -8.28 13.13 10.09
N GLY A 96 -7.83 12.30 11.02
CA GLY A 96 -6.42 12.19 11.43
C GLY A 96 -5.67 11.12 10.65
N ILE A 97 -4.47 10.81 11.12
CA ILE A 97 -3.54 9.82 10.52
C ILE A 97 -3.27 8.62 11.41
N GLU A 98 -3.91 8.52 12.58
CA GLU A 98 -3.72 7.39 13.48
C GLU A 98 -4.36 6.12 12.92
N VAL A 99 -3.66 5.00 13.06
CA VAL A 99 -4.03 3.71 12.48
C VAL A 99 -4.20 2.62 13.54
N GLY A 100 -4.69 1.45 13.14
CA GLY A 100 -4.76 0.25 13.97
C GLY A 100 -5.86 0.24 15.05
N TRP A 101 -6.77 1.20 15.08
CA TRP A 101 -7.81 1.37 16.11
C TRP A 101 -9.21 0.94 15.64
N SER A 102 -9.39 0.62 14.36
CA SER A 102 -10.68 0.19 13.81
C SER A 102 -10.64 -1.26 13.35
N THR A 103 -11.77 -1.95 13.44
CA THR A 103 -11.94 -3.31 12.97
C THR A 103 -13.39 -3.60 12.67
N PHE A 104 -13.66 -4.52 11.75
CA PHE A 104 -14.97 -5.18 11.64
C PHE A 104 -15.30 -6.01 12.86
N ALA A 105 -16.54 -6.50 12.91
CA ALA A 105 -16.98 -7.54 13.84
C ALA A 105 -16.77 -8.92 13.20
N PRO A 106 -15.66 -9.63 13.46
CA PRO A 106 -15.33 -10.89 12.76
C PRO A 106 -16.29 -12.05 13.10
N GLN A 107 -17.02 -11.94 14.22
CA GLN A 107 -17.97 -12.98 14.68
C GLN A 107 -19.34 -12.86 14.03
N LEU A 108 -19.63 -11.77 13.30
CA LEU A 108 -20.95 -11.54 12.72
C LEU A 108 -21.02 -11.97 11.25
N GLU A 109 -21.99 -12.81 10.91
CA GLU A 109 -22.21 -13.24 9.52
C GLU A 109 -22.54 -12.09 8.57
N ILE A 110 -23.13 -11.00 9.07
CA ILE A 110 -23.40 -9.79 8.27
C ILE A 110 -22.10 -9.16 7.74
N THR A 111 -20.98 -9.26 8.48
CA THR A 111 -19.66 -8.81 8.04
C THR A 111 -19.24 -9.52 6.76
N TYR A 112 -19.38 -10.83 6.71
CA TYR A 112 -18.99 -11.63 5.54
C TYR A 112 -19.96 -11.47 4.36
N ALA A 113 -21.25 -11.26 4.61
CA ALA A 113 -22.21 -10.90 3.57
C ALA A 113 -21.89 -9.54 2.93
N PHE A 114 -21.43 -8.57 3.73
CA PHE A 114 -20.94 -7.29 3.26
C PHE A 114 -19.66 -7.45 2.43
N VAL A 115 -18.66 -8.14 2.96
CA VAL A 115 -17.38 -8.40 2.27
C VAL A 115 -17.60 -9.13 0.95
N ASP A 116 -18.45 -10.17 0.93
CA ASP A 116 -18.80 -10.89 -0.31
C ASP A 116 -19.39 -9.94 -1.37
N SER A 117 -20.25 -9.02 -0.95
CA SER A 117 -20.85 -8.05 -1.86
C SER A 117 -19.80 -7.08 -2.45
N VAL A 118 -18.87 -6.60 -1.62
CA VAL A 118 -17.79 -5.69 -2.06
C VAL A 118 -16.82 -6.41 -2.99
N VAL A 119 -16.34 -7.59 -2.60
CA VAL A 119 -15.41 -8.40 -3.42
C VAL A 119 -16.05 -8.75 -4.76
N ARG A 120 -17.32 -9.15 -4.78
CA ARG A 120 -18.05 -9.44 -6.01
C ARG A 120 -18.11 -8.23 -6.94
N GLU A 121 -18.53 -7.08 -6.42
CA GLU A 121 -18.73 -5.88 -7.23
C GLU A 121 -17.42 -5.41 -7.86
N ILE A 122 -16.35 -5.34 -7.06
CA ILE A 122 -15.03 -4.91 -7.54
C ILE A 122 -14.41 -5.94 -8.48
N SER A 123 -14.56 -7.24 -8.20
CA SER A 123 -14.04 -8.31 -9.06
C SER A 123 -14.66 -8.28 -10.47
N LEU A 124 -15.94 -7.91 -10.58
CA LEU A 124 -16.61 -7.74 -11.88
C LEU A 124 -16.06 -6.56 -12.70
N LEU A 125 -15.51 -5.56 -12.02
CA LEU A 125 -14.93 -4.37 -12.66
C LEU A 125 -13.45 -4.55 -12.99
N THR A 126 -12.78 -5.53 -12.37
CA THR A 126 -11.32 -5.71 -12.43
C THR A 126 -11.00 -7.08 -13.02
N PRO A 127 -10.60 -7.16 -14.30
CA PRO A 127 -10.36 -8.45 -14.97
C PRO A 127 -9.06 -9.13 -14.53
N GLY A 128 -8.14 -8.45 -13.82
CA GLY A 128 -6.90 -9.01 -13.30
C GLY A 128 -7.16 -10.17 -12.33
N PRO A 129 -6.19 -11.09 -12.14
CA PRO A 129 -6.38 -12.29 -11.35
C PRO A 129 -6.30 -12.09 -9.83
N TYR A 130 -5.92 -10.90 -9.36
CA TYR A 130 -5.63 -10.64 -7.96
C TYR A 130 -6.67 -9.74 -7.30
N PHE A 131 -6.86 -9.94 -6.00
CA PHE A 131 -7.61 -9.05 -5.12
C PHE A 131 -6.85 -8.92 -3.80
N HIS A 132 -6.47 -7.70 -3.41
CA HIS A 132 -5.77 -7.45 -2.17
C HIS A 132 -6.76 -7.11 -1.05
N ILE A 133 -6.65 -7.81 0.08
CA ILE A 133 -7.59 -7.71 1.21
C ILE A 133 -7.06 -6.83 2.35
N GLY A 134 -5.89 -6.19 2.18
CA GLY A 134 -5.21 -5.48 3.26
C GLY A 134 -4.67 -6.44 4.30
N GLY A 135 -5.15 -6.33 5.52
CA GLY A 135 -4.84 -7.22 6.63
C GLY A 135 -3.86 -6.67 7.63
N ASP A 136 -3.29 -5.50 7.34
CA ASP A 136 -2.31 -4.84 8.18
C ASP A 136 -2.96 -4.13 9.38
N GLU A 137 -2.13 -3.94 10.41
CA GLU A 137 -2.40 -3.08 11.57
C GLU A 137 -3.78 -3.27 12.24
N SER A 138 -4.35 -4.45 12.19
CA SER A 138 -5.63 -4.75 12.84
C SER A 138 -5.44 -4.98 14.35
N LEU A 139 -4.85 -3.98 15.03
CA LEU A 139 -4.28 -4.12 16.37
C LEU A 139 -5.32 -4.24 17.49
N VAL A 140 -6.57 -3.87 17.22
CA VAL A 140 -7.69 -4.00 18.17
C VAL A 140 -8.53 -5.26 17.95
N THR A 141 -8.14 -6.10 16.99
CA THR A 141 -8.76 -7.41 16.73
C THR A 141 -8.03 -8.49 17.53
N GLU A 142 -8.76 -9.34 18.23
CA GLU A 142 -8.18 -10.51 18.87
C GLU A 142 -7.53 -11.41 17.82
N LYS A 143 -6.39 -12.02 18.16
CA LYS A 143 -5.59 -12.80 17.21
C LYS A 143 -6.38 -13.93 16.55
N GLU A 144 -7.16 -14.67 17.35
CA GLU A 144 -7.97 -15.77 16.88
C GLU A 144 -9.08 -15.28 15.93
N ASP A 145 -9.67 -14.14 16.22
CA ASP A 145 -10.69 -13.49 15.39
C ASP A 145 -10.09 -12.95 14.08
N TYR A 146 -8.87 -12.42 14.12
CA TYR A 146 -8.14 -12.00 12.94
C TYR A 146 -7.86 -13.18 12.01
N ILE A 147 -7.33 -14.28 12.54
CA ILE A 147 -7.06 -15.51 11.78
C ILE A 147 -8.34 -16.02 11.14
N TYR A 148 -9.41 -16.16 11.94
CA TYR A 148 -10.72 -16.61 11.45
C TYR A 148 -11.24 -15.71 10.33
N PHE A 149 -11.11 -14.39 10.48
CA PHE A 149 -11.52 -13.43 9.46
C PHE A 149 -10.75 -13.61 8.16
N VAL A 150 -9.42 -13.62 8.22
CA VAL A 150 -8.54 -13.77 7.04
C VAL A 150 -8.84 -15.07 6.30
N GLU A 151 -8.97 -16.19 7.01
CA GLU A 151 -9.28 -17.49 6.40
C GLU A 151 -10.63 -17.49 5.68
N ARG A 152 -11.66 -16.87 6.25
CA ARG A 152 -12.96 -16.74 5.59
C ARG A 152 -12.97 -15.80 4.40
N VAL A 153 -12.25 -14.70 4.47
CA VAL A 153 -12.21 -13.71 3.37
C VAL A 153 -11.47 -14.27 2.16
N GLN A 154 -10.42 -15.06 2.35
CA GLN A 154 -9.76 -15.77 1.24
C GLN A 154 -10.74 -16.68 0.48
N ASP A 155 -11.59 -17.40 1.20
CA ASP A 155 -12.63 -18.24 0.59
C ASP A 155 -13.63 -17.40 -0.22
N ILE A 156 -13.99 -16.22 0.28
CA ILE A 156 -14.86 -15.27 -0.44
C ILE A 156 -14.17 -14.79 -1.73
N VAL A 157 -12.92 -14.38 -1.65
CA VAL A 157 -12.14 -13.93 -2.83
C VAL A 157 -12.06 -15.02 -3.89
N SER A 158 -11.83 -16.28 -3.47
CA SER A 158 -11.70 -17.42 -4.38
C SER A 158 -12.99 -17.75 -5.13
N LYS A 159 -14.17 -17.44 -4.58
CA LYS A 159 -15.49 -17.62 -5.27
C LYS A 159 -15.59 -16.80 -6.56
N TYR A 160 -14.80 -15.74 -6.68
CA TYR A 160 -14.80 -14.84 -7.84
C TYR A 160 -13.59 -15.06 -8.75
N ASP A 161 -12.98 -16.25 -8.68
CA ASP A 161 -11.80 -16.62 -9.48
C ASP A 161 -10.61 -15.68 -9.28
N LYS A 162 -10.47 -15.12 -8.07
CA LYS A 162 -9.35 -14.27 -7.70
C LYS A 162 -8.40 -14.97 -6.73
N VAL A 163 -7.13 -14.65 -6.87
CA VAL A 163 -6.07 -14.97 -5.91
C VAL A 163 -6.04 -13.87 -4.86
N SER A 164 -6.16 -14.22 -3.59
CA SER A 164 -6.06 -13.26 -2.50
C SER A 164 -4.60 -12.83 -2.28
N MET A 165 -4.41 -11.53 -2.13
CA MET A 165 -3.19 -10.91 -1.63
C MET A 165 -3.51 -10.22 -0.30
N GLY A 166 -2.52 -10.04 0.55
CA GLY A 166 -2.65 -9.25 1.78
C GLY A 166 -1.30 -8.93 2.36
N TRP A 167 -1.24 -7.93 3.23
CA TRP A 167 -0.02 -7.58 3.95
C TRP A 167 0.48 -8.77 4.78
N ASP A 168 1.71 -8.78 5.17
CA ASP A 168 2.38 -10.00 5.66
C ASP A 168 1.71 -10.63 6.89
N GLU A 169 0.94 -9.88 7.66
CA GLU A 169 0.16 -10.36 8.80
C GLU A 169 -0.83 -11.47 8.43
N VAL A 170 -1.35 -11.46 7.18
CA VAL A 170 -2.29 -12.51 6.75
C VAL A 170 -1.68 -13.92 6.82
N ALA A 171 -0.36 -14.03 6.78
CA ALA A 171 0.36 -15.29 6.88
C ALA A 171 0.32 -15.91 8.29
N THR A 172 -0.17 -15.18 9.29
CA THR A 172 -0.45 -15.72 10.64
C THR A 172 -1.64 -16.69 10.64
N GLY A 173 -2.55 -16.54 9.67
CA GLY A 173 -3.59 -17.52 9.36
C GLY A 173 -3.13 -18.56 8.34
N LYS A 174 -3.98 -19.53 8.04
CA LYS A 174 -3.73 -20.53 7.00
C LYS A 174 -4.06 -19.94 5.63
N LEU A 175 -3.05 -19.66 4.83
CA LEU A 175 -3.21 -19.18 3.46
C LEU A 175 -3.68 -20.30 2.52
N LEU A 176 -4.59 -19.97 1.60
CA LEU A 176 -4.91 -20.85 0.49
C LEU A 176 -3.70 -20.99 -0.46
N PRO A 177 -3.52 -22.15 -1.11
CA PRO A 177 -2.43 -22.34 -2.06
C PRO A 177 -2.46 -21.30 -3.19
N GLY A 178 -1.32 -20.65 -3.43
CA GLY A 178 -1.18 -19.64 -4.46
C GLY A 178 -1.53 -18.21 -4.02
N ASN A 179 -2.06 -18.00 -2.82
CA ASN A 179 -2.23 -16.67 -2.24
C ASN A 179 -0.87 -16.01 -1.98
N ILE A 180 -0.86 -14.70 -1.84
CA ILE A 180 0.36 -13.91 -1.79
C ILE A 180 0.36 -13.10 -0.50
N ALA A 181 1.47 -13.16 0.25
CA ALA A 181 1.72 -12.24 1.36
C ALA A 181 2.64 -11.10 0.89
N GLN A 182 2.25 -9.87 1.18
CA GLN A 182 3.03 -8.68 0.86
C GLN A 182 3.84 -8.24 2.07
N PHE A 183 5.13 -8.50 2.05
CA PHE A 183 6.04 -8.16 3.13
C PHE A 183 6.29 -6.66 3.21
N TRP A 184 6.04 -6.06 4.37
CA TRP A 184 6.36 -4.66 4.64
C TRP A 184 7.21 -4.45 5.91
N ALA A 185 7.01 -5.27 6.95
CA ALA A 185 7.66 -5.08 8.24
C ALA A 185 8.19 -6.35 8.88
N GLU A 186 7.40 -7.43 8.97
CA GLU A 186 7.70 -8.57 9.83
C GLU A 186 8.27 -9.76 9.04
N GLU A 187 9.60 -9.95 9.13
CA GLU A 187 10.28 -11.05 8.42
C GLU A 187 9.72 -12.43 8.79
N GLU A 188 9.27 -12.61 10.04
CA GLU A 188 8.66 -13.87 10.49
C GLU A 188 7.39 -14.20 9.71
N ASN A 189 6.55 -13.21 9.44
CA ASN A 189 5.32 -13.40 8.65
C ASN A 189 5.63 -13.78 7.20
N ALA A 190 6.64 -13.14 6.60
CA ALA A 190 7.09 -13.53 5.25
C ALA A 190 7.58 -14.99 5.20
N LEU A 191 8.28 -15.45 6.24
CA LEU A 191 8.71 -16.85 6.37
C LEU A 191 7.52 -17.79 6.62
N LEU A 192 6.49 -17.36 7.36
CA LEU A 192 5.26 -18.15 7.52
C LEU A 192 4.58 -18.37 6.16
N ALA A 193 4.44 -17.33 5.34
CA ALA A 193 3.88 -17.45 3.99
C ALA A 193 4.66 -18.46 3.13
N LYS A 194 5.99 -18.32 3.09
CA LYS A 194 6.88 -19.26 2.41
C LYS A 194 6.70 -20.70 2.90
N ASN A 195 6.68 -20.91 4.23
CA ASN A 195 6.57 -22.24 4.83
C ASN A 195 5.20 -22.89 4.52
N GLN A 196 4.19 -22.10 4.20
CA GLN A 196 2.90 -22.55 3.69
C GLN A 196 2.91 -22.81 2.17
N GLY A 197 4.03 -22.57 1.48
CA GLY A 197 4.19 -22.79 0.04
C GLY A 197 3.70 -21.61 -0.81
N ASN A 198 3.50 -20.45 -0.22
CA ASN A 198 3.00 -19.23 -0.90
C ASN A 198 4.16 -18.29 -1.27
N LYS A 199 3.91 -17.40 -2.24
CA LYS A 199 4.87 -16.38 -2.66
C LYS A 199 4.78 -15.15 -1.78
N VAL A 200 5.89 -14.41 -1.74
CA VAL A 200 6.01 -13.14 -1.04
C VAL A 200 6.25 -12.02 -2.04
N LEU A 201 5.44 -10.96 -1.99
CA LEU A 201 5.71 -9.69 -2.65
C LEU A 201 6.49 -8.80 -1.68
N LEU A 202 7.60 -8.20 -2.12
CA LEU A 202 8.46 -7.42 -1.25
C LEU A 202 8.14 -5.92 -1.33
N SER A 203 7.72 -5.34 -0.22
CA SER A 203 7.45 -3.91 -0.06
C SER A 203 8.03 -3.38 1.27
N PRO A 204 9.33 -3.66 1.59
CA PRO A 204 9.87 -3.29 2.90
C PRO A 204 9.77 -1.79 3.15
N ALA A 205 9.04 -1.40 4.20
CA ALA A 205 8.73 0.00 4.49
C ALA A 205 9.98 0.88 4.59
N LYS A 206 11.08 0.34 5.14
CA LYS A 206 12.37 1.03 5.27
C LYS A 206 13.14 1.22 3.96
N LYS A 207 12.62 0.73 2.83
CA LYS A 207 13.29 0.78 1.52
C LYS A 207 12.38 1.28 0.40
N THR A 208 11.11 0.87 0.38
CA THR A 208 10.25 1.02 -0.78
C THR A 208 9.10 2.01 -0.59
N TYR A 209 8.79 2.43 0.64
CA TYR A 209 7.70 3.37 0.88
C TYR A 209 8.04 4.77 0.37
N LEU A 210 7.32 5.20 -0.65
CA LEU A 210 7.52 6.47 -1.33
C LEU A 210 7.00 7.67 -0.53
N ASP A 211 6.09 7.46 0.40
CA ASP A 211 5.58 8.47 1.32
C ASP A 211 6.58 8.84 2.43
N MET A 212 7.65 8.07 2.63
CA MET A 212 8.71 8.43 3.55
C MET A 212 9.55 9.62 3.03
N GLN A 213 9.96 10.49 3.94
CA GLN A 213 10.87 11.60 3.64
C GLN A 213 12.21 11.09 3.11
N TYR A 214 12.83 11.84 2.20
CA TYR A 214 14.20 11.58 1.75
C TYR A 214 15.20 11.84 2.87
N ASP A 215 15.03 12.98 3.55
CA ASP A 215 15.84 13.45 4.66
C ASP A 215 15.01 14.39 5.56
N SER A 216 15.63 14.91 6.61
CA SER A 216 14.99 15.84 7.56
C SER A 216 14.62 17.21 6.97
N ALA A 217 15.08 17.54 5.77
CA ALA A 217 14.77 18.78 5.06
C ALA A 217 13.66 18.59 4.01
N SER A 218 13.15 17.38 3.85
CA SER A 218 12.05 17.07 2.93
C SER A 218 10.81 17.87 3.29
N ARG A 219 10.18 18.48 2.29
CA ARG A 219 9.02 19.39 2.48
C ARG A 219 7.74 18.67 2.92
N ILE A 220 7.60 17.40 2.58
CA ILE A 220 6.44 16.54 2.88
C ILE A 220 6.91 15.10 3.08
N GLY A 221 5.98 14.24 3.49
CA GLY A 221 6.22 12.83 3.77
C GLY A 221 6.33 12.55 5.26
N LEU A 222 6.27 11.29 5.61
CA LEU A 222 6.45 10.77 6.95
C LEU A 222 7.88 10.23 7.12
N HIS A 223 8.26 9.83 8.33
CA HIS A 223 9.57 9.23 8.59
C HIS A 223 9.54 8.14 9.66
N TRP A 224 8.35 7.62 9.92
CA TRP A 224 8.17 6.60 10.95
C TRP A 224 8.94 5.30 10.66
N ALA A 225 9.07 4.91 9.38
CA ALA A 225 9.85 3.74 9.00
C ALA A 225 11.34 4.07 8.87
N ALA A 226 11.68 5.14 8.15
CA ALA A 226 13.05 5.62 7.92
C ALA A 226 13.03 6.93 7.12
N TYR A 227 14.18 7.60 7.04
CA TYR A 227 14.50 8.48 5.91
C TYR A 227 14.99 7.61 4.75
N ILE A 228 14.35 7.73 3.58
CA ILE A 228 14.67 6.91 2.41
C ILE A 228 15.25 7.80 1.31
N GLU A 229 16.55 8.07 1.40
CA GLU A 229 17.26 8.79 0.33
C GLU A 229 17.43 7.91 -0.91
N LEU A 230 17.73 8.49 -2.05
CA LEU A 230 17.80 7.80 -3.34
C LEU A 230 18.78 6.64 -3.35
N ASP A 231 19.94 6.80 -2.71
CA ASP A 231 20.92 5.72 -2.56
C ASP A 231 20.40 4.59 -1.68
N SER A 232 19.66 4.90 -0.61
CA SER A 232 19.02 3.91 0.26
C SER A 232 17.95 3.09 -0.48
N ALA A 233 17.19 3.75 -1.36
CA ALA A 233 16.18 3.12 -2.20
C ALA A 233 16.79 2.21 -3.30
N TYR A 234 18.05 2.45 -3.68
CA TYR A 234 18.76 1.69 -4.71
C TYR A 234 19.65 0.59 -4.13
N LEU A 235 20.35 0.84 -3.03
CA LEU A 235 21.38 -0.02 -2.47
C LEU A 235 20.81 -1.13 -1.57
N TRP A 236 19.96 -1.98 -2.13
CA TRP A 236 19.47 -3.17 -1.48
C TRP A 236 19.25 -4.30 -2.51
N GLU A 237 19.09 -5.52 -2.03
CA GLU A 237 18.94 -6.69 -2.88
C GLU A 237 17.70 -7.49 -2.45
N PRO A 238 16.63 -7.51 -3.27
CA PRO A 238 15.42 -8.24 -2.93
C PRO A 238 15.63 -9.69 -2.55
N SER A 239 16.48 -10.41 -3.28
CA SER A 239 16.71 -11.85 -3.08
C SER A 239 17.43 -12.22 -1.77
N THR A 240 17.93 -11.22 -1.04
CA THR A 240 18.66 -11.41 0.23
C THR A 240 18.16 -10.51 1.34
N TYR A 241 17.11 -9.72 1.10
CA TYR A 241 16.61 -8.76 2.06
C TYR A 241 16.01 -9.44 3.29
N VAL A 242 15.12 -10.40 3.09
CA VAL A 242 14.56 -11.23 4.16
C VAL A 242 15.38 -12.51 4.25
N LYS A 243 16.06 -12.70 5.39
CA LYS A 243 16.87 -13.89 5.61
C LYS A 243 16.00 -15.15 5.61
N GLY A 244 16.28 -16.07 4.72
CA GLY A 244 15.56 -17.34 4.61
C GLY A 244 14.56 -17.40 3.46
N LEU A 245 14.25 -16.29 2.78
CA LEU A 245 13.62 -16.32 1.47
C LEU A 245 14.66 -16.61 0.40
N ALA A 246 14.30 -17.44 -0.58
CA ALA A 246 15.04 -17.62 -1.80
C ALA A 246 14.38 -16.80 -2.93
N ARG A 247 15.10 -16.62 -4.05
CA ARG A 247 14.56 -15.85 -5.19
C ARG A 247 13.25 -16.43 -5.72
N GLU A 248 13.12 -17.72 -5.72
CA GLU A 248 11.91 -18.45 -6.15
C GLU A 248 10.70 -18.22 -5.22
N ASP A 249 10.91 -17.81 -3.97
CA ASP A 249 9.83 -17.50 -3.03
C ASP A 249 9.25 -16.10 -3.29
N ILE A 250 10.00 -15.24 -3.99
CA ILE A 250 9.69 -13.83 -4.20
C ILE A 250 8.91 -13.66 -5.51
N LEU A 251 7.73 -13.03 -5.44
CA LEU A 251 6.93 -12.68 -6.59
C LEU A 251 7.50 -11.45 -7.33
N GLY A 252 7.91 -10.45 -6.58
CA GLY A 252 8.41 -9.18 -7.10
C GLY A 252 8.66 -8.15 -6.01
N VAL A 253 8.77 -6.89 -6.42
CA VAL A 253 8.95 -5.73 -5.55
C VAL A 253 7.85 -4.72 -5.86
N GLU A 254 7.26 -4.14 -4.82
CA GLU A 254 6.30 -3.04 -4.93
C GLU A 254 6.79 -1.82 -4.14
N ALA A 255 6.45 -0.64 -4.60
CA ALA A 255 6.80 0.62 -3.96
C ALA A 255 5.51 1.37 -3.60
N PRO A 256 4.97 1.20 -2.38
CA PRO A 256 3.78 1.88 -1.89
C PRO A 256 3.98 3.39 -1.78
N LEU A 257 2.90 4.15 -2.02
CA LEU A 257 2.83 5.58 -1.77
C LEU A 257 1.53 5.87 -1.01
N TRP A 258 1.64 6.09 0.28
CA TRP A 258 0.53 6.47 1.15
C TRP A 258 0.29 7.98 1.09
N SER A 259 -0.94 8.41 1.32
CA SER A 259 -1.37 9.75 0.91
C SER A 259 -1.60 10.75 2.05
N GLU A 260 -1.18 10.44 3.29
CA GLU A 260 -1.44 11.28 4.48
C GLU A 260 -0.92 12.71 4.32
N THR A 261 0.18 12.90 3.59
CA THR A 261 0.78 14.22 3.36
C THR A 261 0.60 14.73 1.94
N VAL A 262 -0.11 13.98 1.09
CA VAL A 262 -0.31 14.30 -0.33
C VAL A 262 -1.57 15.12 -0.50
N THR A 263 -1.44 16.33 -1.09
CA THR A 263 -2.56 17.23 -1.34
C THR A 263 -2.77 17.56 -2.82
N ASN A 264 -1.77 17.28 -3.65
CA ASN A 264 -1.82 17.59 -5.08
C ASN A 264 -0.83 16.74 -5.89
N ARG A 265 -0.88 16.85 -7.20
CA ARG A 265 -0.02 16.10 -8.13
C ARG A 265 1.48 16.35 -7.91
N ALA A 266 1.89 17.57 -7.60
CA ALA A 266 3.30 17.90 -7.39
C ALA A 266 3.87 17.19 -6.15
N ASP A 267 3.03 16.91 -5.15
CA ASP A 267 3.42 16.13 -3.97
C ASP A 267 3.70 14.66 -4.34
N ILE A 268 2.84 14.07 -5.17
CA ILE A 268 3.05 12.70 -5.70
C ILE A 268 4.36 12.64 -6.48
N ASP A 269 4.55 13.58 -7.41
CA ASP A 269 5.74 13.62 -8.25
C ASP A 269 7.01 13.76 -7.41
N TYR A 270 7.00 14.64 -6.39
CA TYR A 270 8.11 14.85 -5.47
C TYR A 270 8.46 13.59 -4.65
N LEU A 271 7.46 12.93 -4.10
CA LEU A 271 7.65 11.73 -3.30
C LEU A 271 8.07 10.52 -4.15
N ALA A 272 7.48 10.36 -5.34
CA ALA A 272 7.74 9.22 -6.21
C ALA A 272 9.11 9.32 -6.92
N PHE A 273 9.45 10.48 -7.47
CA PHE A 273 10.65 10.62 -8.27
C PHE A 273 11.77 11.36 -7.53
N PRO A 274 13.01 10.86 -7.62
CA PRO A 274 13.54 9.82 -8.53
C PRO A 274 13.49 8.38 -7.98
N ARG A 275 12.99 8.12 -6.76
CA ARG A 275 13.05 6.78 -6.12
C ARG A 275 12.36 5.70 -6.94
N LEU A 276 11.23 6.01 -7.58
CA LEU A 276 10.52 5.04 -8.42
C LEU A 276 11.39 4.52 -9.57
N ALA A 277 12.28 5.36 -10.13
CA ALA A 277 13.24 4.92 -11.14
C ALA A 277 14.34 4.00 -10.54
N ALA A 278 14.74 4.25 -9.29
CA ALA A 278 15.65 3.37 -8.56
C ALA A 278 15.02 1.99 -8.32
N PHE A 279 13.77 1.97 -7.86
CA PHE A 279 13.03 0.71 -7.67
C PHE A 279 12.83 -0.06 -8.97
N ALA A 280 12.55 0.63 -10.07
CA ALA A 280 12.43 -0.02 -11.36
C ALA A 280 13.75 -0.71 -11.74
N GLU A 281 14.90 -0.08 -11.54
CA GLU A 281 16.17 -0.72 -11.83
C GLU A 281 16.48 -1.87 -10.85
N VAL A 282 16.15 -1.74 -9.57
CA VAL A 282 16.29 -2.81 -8.57
C VAL A 282 15.44 -4.03 -8.95
N ALA A 283 14.21 -3.81 -9.40
CA ALA A 283 13.28 -4.90 -9.73
C ALA A 283 13.61 -5.60 -11.06
N TRP A 284 14.06 -4.85 -12.07
CA TRP A 284 14.22 -5.37 -13.45
C TRP A 284 15.63 -5.71 -13.86
N THR A 285 16.65 -5.24 -13.13
CA THR A 285 18.05 -5.42 -13.49
C THR A 285 18.74 -6.40 -12.54
N LYS A 286 19.47 -7.36 -13.09
CA LYS A 286 20.24 -8.32 -12.28
C LYS A 286 21.25 -7.57 -11.41
N LYS A 287 21.46 -8.06 -10.19
CA LYS A 287 22.37 -7.46 -9.20
C LYS A 287 23.76 -7.17 -9.77
N GLU A 288 24.32 -8.10 -10.55
CA GLU A 288 25.67 -8.01 -11.13
C GLU A 288 25.79 -6.92 -12.20
N GLN A 289 24.66 -6.43 -12.70
CA GLN A 289 24.58 -5.37 -13.72
C GLN A 289 24.18 -4.01 -13.13
N ARG A 290 23.92 -3.96 -11.82
CA ARG A 290 23.56 -2.72 -11.10
C ARG A 290 24.79 -2.13 -10.43
N SER A 291 24.97 -0.82 -10.52
CA SER A 291 25.91 -0.07 -9.69
C SER A 291 25.35 1.31 -9.40
N TRP A 292 25.54 1.77 -8.18
CA TRP A 292 25.14 3.12 -7.77
C TRP A 292 25.82 4.18 -8.63
N GLU A 293 27.12 4.01 -8.91
CA GLU A 293 27.89 4.93 -9.75
C GLU A 293 27.27 5.05 -11.14
N GLY A 294 26.96 3.91 -11.76
CA GLY A 294 26.31 3.88 -13.06
C GLY A 294 24.92 4.48 -13.04
N PHE A 295 24.11 4.18 -12.03
CA PHE A 295 22.77 4.75 -11.87
C PHE A 295 22.81 6.26 -11.65
N SER A 296 23.66 6.75 -10.73
CA SER A 296 23.79 8.16 -10.39
C SER A 296 24.25 9.03 -11.56
N LEU A 297 24.97 8.45 -12.53
CA LEU A 297 25.36 9.14 -13.78
C LEU A 297 24.24 9.17 -14.83
N ARG A 298 23.30 8.19 -14.81
CA ARG A 298 22.20 8.11 -15.79
C ARG A 298 20.95 8.86 -15.37
N ILE A 299 20.64 8.89 -14.07
CA ILE A 299 19.38 9.45 -13.58
C ILE A 299 19.21 10.96 -13.87
N PRO A 300 20.26 11.80 -13.97
CA PRO A 300 20.11 13.20 -14.37
C PRO A 300 19.46 13.39 -15.74
N ILE A 301 19.68 12.45 -16.67
CA ILE A 301 19.03 12.47 -18.01
C ILE A 301 17.51 12.31 -17.88
N GLN A 302 17.05 11.51 -16.91
CA GLN A 302 15.63 11.42 -16.61
C GLN A 302 15.14 12.72 -15.93
N GLY A 303 15.94 13.33 -15.08
CA GLY A 303 15.66 14.65 -14.49
C GLY A 303 15.38 15.72 -15.55
N ASP A 304 16.17 15.76 -16.63
CA ASP A 304 15.92 16.67 -17.77
C ASP A 304 14.57 16.37 -18.43
N ARG A 305 14.24 15.09 -18.65
CA ARG A 305 12.95 14.66 -19.22
C ARG A 305 11.78 15.03 -18.31
N TRP A 306 11.90 14.77 -17.01
CA TRP A 306 10.88 15.14 -16.01
C TRP A 306 10.66 16.66 -15.98
N THR A 307 11.74 17.45 -16.06
CA THR A 307 11.64 18.92 -16.13
C THR A 307 10.83 19.37 -17.37
N ILE A 308 11.09 18.77 -18.54
CA ILE A 308 10.33 19.07 -19.77
C ILE A 308 8.86 18.68 -19.64
N GLN A 309 8.58 17.59 -18.92
CA GLN A 309 7.22 17.07 -18.70
C GLN A 309 6.47 17.78 -17.56
N GLY A 310 7.12 18.71 -16.86
CA GLY A 310 6.53 19.41 -15.73
C GLY A 310 6.35 18.55 -14.47
N VAL A 311 7.15 17.47 -14.33
CA VAL A 311 7.17 16.61 -13.15
C VAL A 311 8.03 17.27 -12.06
N ASP A 312 7.44 17.46 -10.88
CA ASP A 312 8.14 18.08 -9.73
C ASP A 312 8.86 17.00 -8.91
N PHE A 313 10.07 16.64 -9.33
CA PHE A 313 10.84 15.59 -8.68
C PHE A 313 11.84 16.12 -7.64
N TYR A 314 12.13 15.31 -6.63
CA TYR A 314 13.16 15.61 -5.63
C TYR A 314 14.57 15.55 -6.25
N LYS A 315 15.36 16.60 -6.02
CA LYS A 315 16.77 16.66 -6.46
C LYS A 315 17.66 16.15 -5.33
N SER A 316 17.88 14.84 -5.27
CA SER A 316 18.77 14.21 -4.30
C SER A 316 20.16 14.85 -4.31
N ALA A 317 20.67 15.18 -3.13
CA ALA A 317 22.04 15.67 -2.96
C ALA A 317 23.11 14.60 -3.25
N LYS A 318 22.70 13.33 -3.42
CA LYS A 318 23.59 12.21 -3.79
C LYS A 318 23.89 12.16 -5.28
N VAL A 319 23.29 13.03 -6.09
CA VAL A 319 23.39 13.05 -7.55
C VAL A 319 23.74 14.45 -8.04
N THR A 320 24.65 14.54 -9.00
CA THR A 320 24.93 15.78 -9.73
C THR A 320 23.93 15.91 -10.87
N TRP A 321 22.94 16.79 -10.72
CA TRP A 321 21.82 16.96 -11.66
C TRP A 321 22.15 17.79 -12.90
N GLU A 322 23.32 18.43 -12.93
CA GLU A 322 23.76 19.16 -14.12
C GLU A 322 24.22 18.18 -15.19
N THR A 323 23.41 18.03 -16.22
CA THR A 323 23.85 17.34 -17.44
C THR A 323 24.75 18.29 -18.21
N LYS A 324 26.00 17.88 -18.47
CA LYS A 324 26.83 18.61 -19.44
C LYS A 324 26.08 18.56 -20.77
N LYS A 325 25.36 19.64 -21.10
CA LYS A 325 24.90 19.88 -22.46
C LYS A 325 26.17 19.93 -23.32
N LYS A 326 26.51 18.83 -24.00
CA LYS A 326 27.34 18.94 -25.20
C LYS A 326 26.54 19.86 -26.12
N SER A 327 27.04 21.08 -26.31
CA SER A 327 26.43 21.97 -27.29
C SER A 327 26.59 21.25 -28.63
N VAL A 328 25.48 21.01 -29.32
CA VAL A 328 25.47 20.49 -30.69
C VAL A 328 26.33 21.35 -31.62
N LEU A 329 26.68 22.55 -31.21
CA LEU A 329 27.62 23.46 -31.84
C LEU A 329 29.12 23.06 -31.70
N GLU A 330 29.50 22.26 -30.69
CA GLU A 330 30.89 21.81 -30.53
C GLU A 330 31.20 20.55 -31.38
N GLU A 331 30.20 19.79 -31.82
CA GLU A 331 30.38 18.65 -32.78
C GLU A 331 30.36 19.08 -34.24
N LEU A 332 30.01 20.32 -34.56
CA LEU A 332 30.02 20.85 -35.92
C LEU A 332 31.28 21.64 -36.28
N ILE A 333 32.28 21.71 -35.39
CA ILE A 333 33.52 22.49 -35.56
C ILE A 333 34.77 21.57 -35.56
N ILE A 334 34.61 20.27 -35.76
CA ILE A 334 35.75 19.36 -36.00
C ILE A 334 35.67 18.78 -37.44
#